data_065b1df9a5f9c126efdf55312e415b47
#
_entry.id   065b1df9a5f9c126efdf55312e415b47
#
_cell.length_a   1.000
_cell.length_b   1.000
_cell.length_c   1.000
_cell.angle_alpha   90.00
_cell.angle_beta   90.00
_cell.angle_gamma   90.00
#
_symmetry.space_group_name_H-M   'P 1'
#
loop_
_entity.id
_entity.type
_entity.pdbx_description
1 polymer ?
#
loop_
_entity_poly.entity_id
_entity_poly.type
_entity_poly.pdbx_seq_one_letter_code
_entity_poly.pdbx_strand_id
1 'polypeptide(L)'
;MLHEQSVELLNKAVADELTAVHQYMYFHFQCDDQGYDLLAGLFKRSAIDEMLHIERIAERILFLGGDVELLANATVKKIHDVKMMLA
;
A
#
# COMPACT_ATOMS: atom_id res chain seq x y z
N MET A 1 -23.61 14.62 -6.57
CA MET A 1 -23.01 13.69 -7.55
C MET A 1 -23.52 12.29 -7.28
N LEU A 2 -23.88 11.54 -8.32
CA LEU A 2 -24.47 10.20 -8.19
C LEU A 2 -23.53 9.16 -7.59
N HIS A 3 -22.21 9.37 -7.63
CA HIS A 3 -21.23 8.38 -7.24
C HIS A 3 -20.37 8.78 -6.04
N GLU A 4 -20.82 9.76 -5.27
CA GLU A 4 -20.01 10.28 -4.15
C GLU A 4 -19.66 9.21 -3.12
N GLN A 5 -20.63 8.38 -2.74
CA GLN A 5 -20.39 7.31 -1.77
C GLN A 5 -19.42 6.26 -2.31
N SER A 6 -19.57 5.90 -3.58
CA SER A 6 -18.66 4.94 -4.22
C SER A 6 -17.25 5.49 -4.29
N VAL A 7 -17.07 6.75 -4.66
CA VAL A 7 -15.78 7.41 -4.71
C VAL A 7 -15.14 7.47 -3.31
N GLU A 8 -15.92 7.78 -2.30
CA GLU A 8 -15.43 7.82 -0.92
C GLU A 8 -14.94 6.46 -0.46
N LEU A 9 -15.70 5.39 -0.73
CA LEU A 9 -15.30 4.03 -0.38
C LEU A 9 -14.05 3.60 -1.13
N LEU A 10 -13.94 3.94 -2.40
CA LEU A 10 -12.76 3.61 -3.21
C LEU A 10 -11.53 4.37 -2.71
N ASN A 11 -11.68 5.63 -2.30
CA ASN A 11 -10.58 6.39 -1.72
C ASN A 11 -10.13 5.82 -0.36
N LYS A 12 -11.05 5.26 0.43
CA LYS A 12 -10.66 4.53 1.64
C LYS A 12 -9.85 3.28 1.31
N ALA A 13 -10.23 2.56 0.26
CA ALA A 13 -9.46 1.41 -0.21
C ALA A 13 -8.07 1.84 -0.68
N VAL A 14 -7.95 2.95 -1.41
CA VAL A 14 -6.65 3.51 -1.80
C VAL A 14 -5.81 3.80 -0.55
N ALA A 15 -6.40 4.40 0.47
CA ALA A 15 -5.68 4.72 1.71
C ALA A 15 -5.14 3.46 2.39
N ASP A 16 -5.94 2.40 2.48
CA ASP A 16 -5.53 1.12 3.06
C ASP A 16 -4.39 0.48 2.26
N GLU A 17 -4.54 0.44 0.93
CA GLU A 17 -3.52 -0.15 0.05
C GLU A 17 -2.22 0.65 0.09
N LEU A 18 -2.31 1.98 0.13
CA LEU A 18 -1.13 2.84 0.20
C LEU A 18 -0.39 2.67 1.52
N THR A 19 -1.12 2.51 2.61
CA THR A 19 -0.54 2.19 3.92
C THR A 19 0.22 0.87 3.85
N ALA A 20 -0.33 -0.15 3.17
CA ALA A 20 0.33 -1.43 2.96
C ALA A 20 1.59 -1.29 2.12
N VAL A 21 1.56 -0.50 1.04
CA VAL A 21 2.74 -0.22 0.20
C VAL A 21 3.88 0.35 1.06
N HIS A 22 3.57 1.36 1.87
CA HIS A 22 4.57 1.99 2.73
C HIS A 22 5.16 0.98 3.72
N GLN A 23 4.30 0.14 4.32
CA GLN A 23 4.76 -0.86 5.30
C GLN A 23 5.65 -1.92 4.64
N TYR A 24 5.26 -2.42 3.48
CA TYR A 24 6.06 -3.41 2.75
C TYR A 24 7.39 -2.83 2.30
N MET A 25 7.42 -1.58 1.84
CA MET A 25 8.67 -0.93 1.45
C MET A 25 9.59 -0.74 2.66
N TYR A 26 9.03 -0.38 3.80
CA TYR A 26 9.83 -0.27 5.03
C TYR A 26 10.45 -1.63 5.39
N PHE A 27 9.65 -2.70 5.37
CA PHE A 27 10.15 -4.05 5.64
C PHE A 27 11.20 -4.47 4.62
N HIS A 28 11.01 -4.12 3.34
CA HIS A 28 11.99 -4.38 2.31
C HIS A 28 13.34 -3.75 2.67
N PHE A 29 13.35 -2.48 3.05
CA PHE A 29 14.59 -1.78 3.42
C PHE A 29 15.24 -2.41 4.64
N GLN A 30 14.46 -2.76 5.66
CA GLN A 30 15.00 -3.39 6.86
C GLN A 30 15.59 -4.77 6.58
N CYS A 31 14.92 -5.58 5.79
CA CYS A 31 15.42 -6.90 5.43
C CYS A 31 16.69 -6.80 4.56
N ASP A 32 16.70 -5.87 3.62
CA ASP A 32 17.87 -5.64 2.77
C ASP A 32 19.08 -5.23 3.60
N ASP A 33 18.89 -4.29 4.51
CA ASP A 33 19.95 -3.81 5.40
C ASP A 33 20.50 -4.92 6.30
N GLN A 34 19.64 -5.84 6.75
CA GLN A 34 20.02 -6.95 7.62
C GLN A 34 20.55 -8.17 6.86
N GLY A 35 20.56 -8.13 5.53
CA GLY A 35 21.09 -9.22 4.70
C GLY A 35 20.09 -10.32 4.38
N TYR A 36 18.81 -10.12 4.64
CA TYR A 36 17.75 -11.08 4.29
C TYR A 36 17.25 -10.83 2.87
N ASP A 37 18.08 -11.16 1.87
CA ASP A 37 17.86 -10.78 0.47
C ASP A 37 16.57 -11.36 -0.12
N LEU A 38 16.29 -12.63 0.13
CA LEU A 38 15.07 -13.26 -0.39
C LEU A 38 13.82 -12.61 0.18
N LEU A 39 13.81 -12.35 1.48
CA LEU A 39 12.68 -11.74 2.15
C LEU A 39 12.52 -10.28 1.73
N ALA A 40 13.63 -9.57 1.57
CA ALA A 40 13.61 -8.20 1.05
C ALA A 40 12.94 -8.14 -0.32
N GLY A 41 13.28 -9.09 -1.20
CA GLY A 41 12.67 -9.19 -2.53
C GLY A 41 11.18 -9.50 -2.48
N LEU A 42 10.75 -10.35 -1.56
CA LEU A 42 9.33 -10.68 -1.38
C LEU A 42 8.52 -9.46 -0.92
N PHE A 43 9.04 -8.69 0.04
CA PHE A 43 8.37 -7.48 0.50
C PHE A 43 8.29 -6.42 -0.61
N LYS A 44 9.34 -6.26 -1.39
CA LYS A 44 9.33 -5.34 -2.52
C LYS A 44 8.27 -5.73 -3.54
N ARG A 45 8.17 -7.03 -3.86
CA ARG A 45 7.16 -7.53 -4.80
C ARG A 45 5.76 -7.28 -4.27
N SER A 46 5.54 -7.52 -2.96
CA SER A 46 4.24 -7.24 -2.33
C SER A 46 3.87 -5.76 -2.44
N ALA A 47 4.84 -4.87 -2.26
CA ALA A 47 4.61 -3.43 -2.41
C ALA A 47 4.21 -3.08 -3.85
N ILE A 48 4.88 -3.67 -4.84
CA ILE A 48 4.57 -3.45 -6.25
C ILE A 48 3.16 -3.95 -6.56
N ASP A 49 2.79 -5.14 -6.08
CA ASP A 49 1.45 -5.70 -6.29
C ASP A 49 0.37 -4.78 -5.72
N GLU A 50 0.61 -4.24 -4.53
CA GLU A 50 -0.33 -3.29 -3.91
C GLU A 50 -0.43 -1.99 -4.71
N MET A 51 0.67 -1.50 -5.28
CA MET A 51 0.64 -0.32 -6.15
C MET A 51 -0.21 -0.56 -7.40
N LEU A 52 -0.16 -1.77 -7.96
CA LEU A 52 -1.01 -2.13 -9.11
C LEU A 52 -2.49 -2.16 -8.72
N HIS A 53 -2.80 -2.60 -7.49
CA HIS A 53 -4.16 -2.54 -6.96
C HIS A 53 -4.65 -1.09 -6.86
N ILE A 54 -3.80 -0.21 -6.35
CA ILE A 54 -4.12 1.23 -6.24
C ILE A 54 -4.41 1.79 -7.63
N GLU A 55 -3.62 1.45 -8.63
CA GLU A 55 -3.82 1.93 -10.00
C GLU A 55 -5.20 1.56 -10.53
N ARG A 56 -5.64 0.32 -10.31
CA ARG A 56 -6.97 -0.12 -10.73
C ARG A 56 -8.08 0.62 -10.00
N ILE A 57 -7.92 0.82 -8.69
CA ILE A 57 -8.90 1.56 -7.89
C ILE A 57 -8.97 3.02 -8.36
N ALA A 58 -7.81 3.63 -8.59
CA ALA A 58 -7.72 5.01 -9.05
C ALA A 58 -8.40 5.19 -10.41
N GLU A 59 -8.20 4.26 -11.33
CA GLU A 59 -8.86 4.29 -12.64
C GLU A 59 -10.39 4.25 -12.47
N ARG A 60 -10.88 3.45 -11.54
CA ARG A 60 -12.32 3.38 -11.26
C ARG A 60 -12.85 4.67 -10.66
N ILE A 61 -12.10 5.30 -9.75
CA ILE A 61 -12.48 6.58 -9.17
C ILE A 61 -12.63 7.64 -10.26
N LEU A 62 -11.65 7.71 -11.15
CA LEU A 62 -11.67 8.68 -12.26
C LEU A 62 -12.83 8.38 -13.23
N PHE A 63 -13.09 7.12 -13.49
CA PHE A 63 -14.24 6.72 -14.32
C PHE A 63 -15.57 7.21 -13.72
N LEU A 64 -15.69 7.20 -12.40
CA LEU A 64 -16.88 7.66 -11.70
C LEU A 64 -16.93 9.19 -11.51
N GLY A 65 -15.95 9.91 -12.05
CA GLY A 65 -15.91 11.37 -12.00
C GLY A 65 -15.35 11.93 -10.69
N GLY A 66 -14.73 11.09 -9.87
CA GLY A 66 -14.11 11.53 -8.63
C GLY A 66 -12.64 11.88 -8.80
N ASP A 67 -12.00 12.26 -7.70
CA ASP A 67 -10.58 12.53 -7.64
C ASP A 67 -9.90 11.54 -6.71
N VAL A 68 -8.67 11.16 -7.02
CA VAL A 68 -7.89 10.23 -6.22
C VAL A 68 -7.18 11.02 -5.12
N GLU A 69 -7.45 10.68 -3.87
CA GLU A 69 -6.86 11.39 -2.74
C GLU A 69 -5.42 10.98 -2.44
N LEU A 70 -5.03 9.79 -2.81
CA LEU A 70 -3.68 9.24 -2.70
C LEU A 70 -3.00 9.57 -1.36
N LEU A 71 -3.66 9.22 -0.29
CA LEU A 71 -3.20 9.50 1.06
C LEU A 71 -3.32 8.24 1.92
N ALA A 72 -2.22 7.83 2.54
CA ALA A 72 -2.24 6.70 3.48
C ALA A 72 -3.01 7.07 4.74
N ASN A 73 -3.58 6.08 5.41
CA ASN A 73 -4.40 6.28 6.61
C ASN A 73 -3.70 5.91 7.92
N ALA A 74 -2.45 5.47 7.85
CA ALA A 74 -1.66 5.14 9.03
C ALA A 74 -0.19 5.33 8.74
N THR A 75 0.60 5.56 9.79
CA THR A 75 2.05 5.66 9.68
C THR A 75 2.67 4.27 9.67
N VAL A 76 3.87 4.16 9.12
CA VAL A 76 4.63 2.93 9.07
C VAL A 76 5.01 2.49 10.49
N LYS A 77 4.84 1.20 10.78
CA LYS A 77 5.35 0.58 12.01
C LYS A 77 6.82 0.26 11.79
N LYS A 78 7.69 0.84 12.61
CA LYS A 78 9.14 0.68 12.45
C LYS A 78 9.64 -0.58 13.16
N ILE A 79 9.20 -1.73 12.67
CA ILE A 79 9.55 -3.05 13.19
C ILE A 79 10.84 -3.49 12.50
N HIS A 80 11.84 -3.86 13.29
CA HIS A 80 13.16 -4.32 12.78
C HIS A 80 13.34 -5.83 12.88
N ASP A 81 12.59 -6.49 13.76
CA ASP A 81 12.67 -7.94 13.95
C ASP A 81 11.91 -8.63 12.83
N VAL A 82 12.61 -9.44 12.04
CA VAL A 82 12.04 -10.14 10.87
C VAL A 82 10.88 -11.04 11.27
N LYS A 83 10.95 -11.72 12.42
CA LYS A 83 9.85 -12.58 12.86
C LYS A 83 8.57 -11.78 13.11
N MET A 84 8.71 -10.56 13.61
CA MET A 84 7.56 -9.69 13.86
C MET A 84 6.96 -9.14 12.58
N MET A 85 7.76 -8.98 11.53
CA MET A 85 7.26 -8.56 10.22
C MET A 85 6.33 -9.59 9.60
N LEU A 86 6.57 -10.87 9.90
CA LEU A 86 5.81 -12.00 9.34
C LEU A 86 4.60 -12.36 10.18
N ALA A 87 4.46 -11.79 11.35
CA ALA A 87 3.30 -11.99 12.20
C ALA A 87 2.14 -11.05 11.77
#